data_427f2c63a8987e6b3ea756b5511cbd81
#
_entry.id   427f2c63a8987e6b3ea756b5511cbd81
#
_cell.length_a   1.000
_cell.length_b   1.000
_cell.length_c   1.000
_cell.angle_alpha   90.00
_cell.angle_beta   90.00
_cell.angle_gamma   90.00
#
_symmetry.space_group_name_H-M   'P 1'
#
loop_
_entity.id
_entity.type
_entity.pdbx_description
1 polymer ?
#
loop_
_entity_poly.entity_id
_entity_poly.type
_entity_poly.pdbx_seq_one_letter_code
_entity_poly.pdbx_strand_id
1 'polypeptide(L)'
;MADYPFKGYDNFVLENKINSILSTKMDMNRFMTADYSLTGTPRMTKKIHKYTGVGSAEDLARGEGNTEFVDASYTEEEYTVSRTQGQCKYYDDDVMTDPVLIDTKIQTLSEGMVNNWTAKAIVEFGKTSNQAIFTDYKLANFADAIAIYANKYETQEGLFFLASTDLIPTIRKALGEQLMYVEAYIRTGAVGSVLGVPIYTSKAVPSGMMFMATKDAVTAFIKKGTFVEQDRNIDKKENFIVASRYSVIALTDESKCVACGKAQATAATVTTATKNTKTISGAATTGAKVKAYVNGVATGAEVEASSNTYSITANENLKSGDVVRVVASLNGFLNSVAIFTVE
;
A
#
# COMPACT_ATOMS: atom_id res chain seq x y z
N MET A 1 37.70 -8.53 -40.31
CA MET A 1 36.91 -7.66 -39.43
C MET A 1 36.40 -8.55 -38.34
N ALA A 2 36.86 -8.35 -37.13
CA ALA A 2 36.32 -9.09 -35.97
C ALA A 2 34.87 -8.67 -35.80
N ASP A 3 33.99 -9.65 -35.94
CA ASP A 3 32.58 -9.52 -35.68
C ASP A 3 32.43 -9.33 -34.15
N TYR A 4 32.37 -8.08 -33.72
CA TYR A 4 32.04 -7.78 -32.32
C TYR A 4 30.55 -8.08 -32.15
N PRO A 5 30.21 -9.13 -31.41
CA PRO A 5 28.82 -9.41 -31.10
C PRO A 5 28.30 -8.42 -30.07
N PHE A 6 28.06 -7.19 -30.49
CA PHE A 6 27.15 -6.32 -29.77
C PHE A 6 25.74 -6.90 -29.98
N LYS A 7 25.49 -7.98 -29.30
CA LYS A 7 24.13 -8.43 -29.09
C LYS A 7 23.53 -7.45 -28.06
N GLY A 8 22.86 -6.44 -28.59
CA GLY A 8 21.82 -5.81 -27.78
C GLY A 8 21.01 -6.96 -27.18
N TYR A 9 20.87 -6.98 -25.86
CA TYR A 9 20.01 -7.98 -25.26
C TYR A 9 18.65 -7.89 -25.92
N ASP A 10 18.10 -9.01 -26.37
CA ASP A 10 16.72 -9.05 -26.85
C ASP A 10 15.81 -8.52 -25.74
N ASN A 11 14.86 -7.65 -26.07
CA ASN A 11 13.92 -7.06 -25.10
C ASN A 11 13.25 -8.12 -24.23
N PHE A 12 12.95 -9.28 -24.83
CA PHE A 12 12.40 -10.42 -24.12
C PHE A 12 13.36 -11.00 -23.06
N VAL A 13 14.66 -11.05 -23.34
CA VAL A 13 15.67 -11.54 -22.37
C VAL A 13 15.80 -10.55 -21.19
N LEU A 14 15.83 -9.26 -21.48
CA LEU A 14 15.86 -8.21 -20.46
C LEU A 14 14.60 -8.20 -19.61
N GLU A 15 13.44 -8.33 -20.23
CA GLU A 15 12.15 -8.42 -19.53
C GLU A 15 12.10 -9.62 -18.59
N ASN A 16 12.52 -10.80 -19.06
CA ASN A 16 12.60 -12.00 -18.23
C ASN A 16 13.61 -11.84 -17.09
N LYS A 17 14.75 -11.22 -17.32
CA LYS A 17 15.77 -10.97 -16.29
C LYS A 17 15.26 -10.02 -15.22
N ILE A 18 14.60 -8.93 -15.62
CA ILE A 18 13.94 -7.99 -14.70
C ILE A 18 12.85 -8.72 -13.91
N ASN A 19 11.98 -9.47 -14.54
CA ASN A 19 10.91 -10.21 -13.89
C ASN A 19 11.44 -11.27 -12.91
N SER A 20 12.55 -11.94 -13.23
CA SER A 20 13.17 -12.91 -12.33
C SER A 20 13.72 -12.25 -11.07
N ILE A 21 14.35 -11.07 -11.19
CA ILE A 21 14.83 -10.29 -10.04
C ILE A 21 13.65 -9.77 -9.21
N LEU A 22 12.57 -9.33 -9.86
CA LEU A 22 11.33 -8.92 -9.22
C LEU A 22 10.75 -10.05 -8.35
N SER A 23 10.85 -11.30 -8.80
CA SER A 23 10.33 -12.46 -8.06
C SER A 23 11.19 -12.89 -6.87
N THR A 24 12.47 -12.52 -6.83
CA THR A 24 13.40 -12.87 -5.72
C THR A 24 13.35 -11.87 -4.56
N LYS A 25 12.85 -10.66 -4.79
CA LYS A 25 12.61 -9.67 -3.74
C LYS A 25 11.30 -9.99 -3.00
N MET A 26 11.01 -9.27 -1.94
CA MET A 26 9.74 -9.41 -1.23
C MET A 26 8.57 -9.19 -2.20
N ASP A 27 7.93 -10.28 -2.59
CA ASP A 27 6.84 -10.23 -3.55
C ASP A 27 5.56 -9.73 -2.88
N MET A 28 5.23 -8.46 -3.12
CA MET A 28 3.99 -7.85 -2.63
C MET A 28 2.73 -8.52 -3.17
N ASN A 29 2.82 -9.32 -4.23
CA ASN A 29 1.68 -10.10 -4.73
C ASN A 29 1.20 -11.15 -3.72
N ARG A 30 2.03 -11.50 -2.73
CA ARG A 30 1.62 -12.36 -1.61
C ARG A 30 0.67 -11.67 -0.65
N PHE A 31 0.70 -10.34 -0.59
CA PHE A 31 -0.02 -9.50 0.37
C PHE A 31 -1.18 -8.72 -0.24
N MET A 32 -1.37 -8.81 -1.55
CA MET A 32 -2.45 -8.15 -2.27
C MET A 32 -2.97 -9.00 -3.43
N THR A 33 -4.19 -8.73 -3.86
CA THR A 33 -4.81 -9.40 -5.01
C THR A 33 -4.45 -8.64 -6.28
N ALA A 34 -4.11 -9.36 -7.35
CA ALA A 34 -3.86 -8.78 -8.67
C ALA A 34 -5.11 -8.90 -9.54
N ASP A 35 -5.56 -7.77 -10.09
CA ASP A 35 -6.69 -7.68 -11.02
C ASP A 35 -6.21 -7.19 -12.39
N TYR A 36 -6.47 -7.97 -13.42
CA TYR A 36 -6.12 -7.68 -14.80
C TYR A 36 -7.32 -7.19 -15.63
N SER A 37 -8.43 -6.83 -15.00
CA SER A 37 -9.65 -6.40 -15.69
C SER A 37 -9.48 -5.14 -16.56
N LEU A 38 -8.42 -4.37 -16.33
CA LEU A 38 -8.08 -3.20 -17.13
C LEU A 38 -7.25 -3.54 -18.38
N THR A 39 -6.73 -4.76 -18.48
CA THR A 39 -5.91 -5.17 -19.62
C THR A 39 -6.75 -5.20 -20.90
N GLY A 40 -6.26 -4.59 -21.98
CA GLY A 40 -6.96 -4.51 -23.26
C GLY A 40 -8.13 -3.49 -23.31
N THR A 41 -8.48 -2.84 -22.21
CA THR A 41 -9.52 -1.81 -22.22
C THR A 41 -8.93 -0.42 -22.50
N PRO A 42 -9.67 0.53 -23.14
CA PRO A 42 -9.17 1.88 -23.36
C PRO A 42 -9.17 2.75 -22.10
N ARG A 43 -9.73 2.27 -21.00
CA ARG A 43 -9.88 3.03 -19.75
C ARG A 43 -8.56 3.17 -19.00
N MET A 44 -8.32 4.34 -18.44
CA MET A 44 -7.17 4.65 -17.55
C MET A 44 -7.60 4.84 -16.10
N THR A 45 -8.88 4.67 -15.79
CA THR A 45 -9.43 4.81 -14.45
C THR A 45 -10.17 3.54 -14.04
N LYS A 46 -10.14 3.23 -12.75
CA LYS A 46 -10.93 2.16 -12.12
C LYS A 46 -11.78 2.77 -11.03
N LYS A 47 -13.08 2.61 -11.14
CA LYS A 47 -14.05 2.96 -10.11
C LYS A 47 -14.27 1.77 -9.20
N ILE A 48 -14.20 2.00 -7.90
CA ILE A 48 -14.41 1.01 -6.86
C ILE A 48 -15.60 1.45 -6.03
N HIS A 49 -16.60 0.60 -5.94
CA HIS A 49 -17.75 0.82 -5.06
C HIS A 49 -17.49 0.12 -3.73
N LYS A 50 -17.46 0.89 -2.66
CA LYS A 50 -17.38 0.38 -1.29
C LYS A 50 -18.79 0.33 -0.72
N TYR A 51 -19.29 -0.88 -0.52
CA TYR A 51 -20.64 -1.10 -0.03
C TYR A 51 -20.67 -1.09 1.49
N THR A 52 -21.69 -0.42 2.05
CA THR A 52 -22.01 -0.44 3.47
C THR A 52 -23.47 -0.82 3.60
N GLY A 53 -23.75 -1.88 4.33
CA GLY A 53 -25.11 -2.35 4.56
C GLY A 53 -25.17 -3.30 5.73
N VAL A 54 -26.33 -3.36 6.35
CA VAL A 54 -26.65 -4.32 7.42
C VAL A 54 -27.74 -5.23 6.87
N GLY A 55 -27.47 -6.53 6.83
CA GLY A 55 -28.48 -7.53 6.49
C GLY A 55 -29.38 -7.76 7.68
N SER A 56 -30.70 -7.77 7.49
CA SER A 56 -31.67 -8.24 8.45
C SER A 56 -32.46 -9.40 7.86
N ALA A 57 -32.80 -10.37 8.68
CA ALA A 57 -33.68 -11.46 8.32
C ALA A 57 -34.70 -11.64 9.44
N GLU A 58 -35.97 -11.77 9.08
CA GLU A 58 -37.06 -11.97 10.04
C GLU A 58 -37.56 -13.42 9.95
N ASP A 59 -37.79 -14.04 11.09
CA ASP A 59 -38.53 -15.30 11.17
C ASP A 59 -40.04 -15.01 11.14
N LEU A 60 -40.69 -15.33 10.02
CA LEU A 60 -42.09 -15.00 9.79
C LEU A 60 -43.01 -16.14 10.20
N ALA A 61 -44.10 -15.81 10.91
CA ALA A 61 -45.18 -16.74 11.15
C ALA A 61 -46.04 -16.94 9.88
N ARG A 62 -46.83 -18.00 9.85
CA ARG A 62 -47.67 -18.33 8.67
C ARG A 62 -48.66 -17.19 8.42
N GLY A 63 -48.51 -16.54 7.27
CA GLY A 63 -49.40 -15.46 6.81
C GLY A 63 -48.89 -14.05 7.11
N GLU A 64 -47.71 -13.93 7.71
CA GLU A 64 -47.00 -12.65 7.89
C GLU A 64 -46.08 -12.36 6.71
N GLY A 65 -45.95 -11.09 6.35
CA GLY A 65 -45.00 -10.59 5.34
C GLY A 65 -43.79 -9.92 5.98
N ASN A 66 -42.67 -9.89 5.28
CA ASN A 66 -41.44 -9.23 5.76
C ASN A 66 -41.67 -7.72 5.89
N THR A 67 -41.33 -7.14 7.01
CA THR A 67 -41.45 -5.71 7.33
C THR A 67 -40.15 -4.98 7.27
N GLU A 68 -39.01 -5.69 7.36
CA GLU A 68 -37.67 -5.11 7.30
C GLU A 68 -37.06 -5.26 5.90
N PHE A 69 -36.46 -4.19 5.41
CA PHE A 69 -35.73 -4.16 4.16
C PHE A 69 -34.23 -4.01 4.43
N VAL A 70 -33.43 -4.75 3.69
CA VAL A 70 -31.97 -4.55 3.71
C VAL A 70 -31.67 -3.21 3.04
N ASP A 71 -31.10 -2.28 3.78
CA ASP A 71 -30.60 -1.03 3.24
C ASP A 71 -29.08 -1.15 2.98
N ALA A 72 -28.68 -0.93 1.73
CA ALA A 72 -27.30 -0.95 1.32
C ALA A 72 -26.95 0.34 0.57
N SER A 73 -25.99 1.06 1.06
CA SER A 73 -25.41 2.23 0.40
C SER A 73 -24.02 1.91 -0.13
N TYR A 74 -23.53 2.70 -1.08
CA TYR A 74 -22.17 2.59 -1.56
C TYR A 74 -21.53 3.97 -1.68
N THR A 75 -20.21 4.00 -1.49
CA THR A 75 -19.36 5.13 -1.84
C THR A 75 -18.49 4.75 -3.03
N GLU A 76 -18.32 5.69 -3.98
CA GLU A 76 -17.50 5.47 -5.16
C GLU A 76 -16.15 6.16 -4.99
N GLU A 77 -15.07 5.41 -5.17
CA GLU A 77 -13.73 5.95 -5.27
C GLU A 77 -13.15 5.66 -6.67
N GLU A 78 -12.56 6.68 -7.30
CA GLU A 78 -11.97 6.55 -8.63
C GLU A 78 -10.44 6.60 -8.57
N TYR A 79 -9.81 5.56 -9.07
CA TYR A 79 -8.36 5.42 -9.11
C TYR A 79 -7.82 5.51 -10.53
N THR A 80 -6.86 6.40 -10.76
CA THR A 80 -6.22 6.58 -12.07
C THR A 80 -4.96 5.76 -12.20
N VAL A 81 -4.87 4.99 -13.29
CA VAL A 81 -3.68 4.22 -13.64
C VAL A 81 -2.51 5.15 -13.90
N SER A 82 -1.41 4.92 -13.20
CA SER A 82 -0.15 5.65 -13.37
C SER A 82 0.90 4.80 -14.07
N ARG A 83 1.75 5.45 -14.86
CA ARG A 83 2.95 4.83 -15.41
C ARG A 83 4.06 4.89 -14.36
N THR A 84 4.61 3.74 -14.01
CA THR A 84 5.88 3.64 -13.27
C THR A 84 6.96 3.29 -14.27
N GLN A 85 8.00 4.10 -14.34
CA GLN A 85 9.08 3.93 -15.29
C GLN A 85 10.41 4.08 -14.59
N GLY A 86 11.34 3.17 -14.87
CA GLY A 86 12.74 3.28 -14.54
C GLY A 86 13.57 3.26 -15.82
N GLN A 87 14.70 3.93 -15.83
CA GLN A 87 15.62 3.95 -16.96
C GLN A 87 17.05 3.82 -16.49
N CYS A 88 17.86 3.17 -17.30
CA CYS A 88 19.30 3.18 -17.16
C CYS A 88 19.95 3.44 -18.52
N LYS A 89 21.14 3.99 -18.47
CA LYS A 89 21.96 4.21 -19.66
C LYS A 89 23.37 3.67 -19.46
N TYR A 90 24.00 3.29 -20.57
CA TYR A 90 25.38 2.86 -20.59
C TYR A 90 26.01 3.23 -21.92
N TYR A 91 27.31 3.41 -21.92
CA TYR A 91 28.13 3.68 -23.11
C TYR A 91 28.80 2.39 -23.58
N ASP A 92 29.06 2.29 -24.86
CA ASP A 92 29.77 1.15 -25.44
C ASP A 92 31.17 0.98 -24.80
N ASP A 93 31.84 2.09 -24.51
CA ASP A 93 33.17 2.09 -23.88
C ASP A 93 33.14 1.55 -22.42
N ASP A 94 32.07 1.84 -21.69
CA ASP A 94 31.88 1.30 -20.33
C ASP A 94 31.78 -0.23 -20.35
N VAL A 95 31.05 -0.76 -21.34
CA VAL A 95 30.86 -2.21 -21.51
C VAL A 95 32.16 -2.93 -21.90
N MET A 96 32.99 -2.28 -22.71
CA MET A 96 34.31 -2.83 -23.09
C MET A 96 35.25 -2.88 -21.88
N THR A 97 35.10 -1.96 -20.96
CA THR A 97 35.90 -1.89 -19.73
C THR A 97 35.40 -2.87 -18.67
N ASP A 98 34.09 -2.94 -18.46
CA ASP A 98 33.44 -3.83 -17.47
C ASP A 98 32.16 -4.47 -18.02
N PRO A 99 32.23 -5.70 -18.53
CA PRO A 99 31.07 -6.41 -19.06
C PRO A 99 29.94 -6.66 -18.05
N VAL A 100 30.25 -6.65 -16.73
CA VAL A 100 29.28 -6.89 -15.65
C VAL A 100 28.43 -5.65 -15.35
N LEU A 101 28.88 -4.49 -15.83
CA LEU A 101 28.23 -3.21 -15.56
C LEU A 101 26.75 -3.18 -15.97
N ILE A 102 26.40 -3.75 -17.13
CA ILE A 102 25.01 -3.81 -17.61
C ILE A 102 24.14 -4.61 -16.65
N ASP A 103 24.62 -5.77 -16.21
CA ASP A 103 23.88 -6.64 -15.29
C ASP A 103 23.61 -5.94 -13.97
N THR A 104 24.60 -5.22 -13.45
CA THR A 104 24.45 -4.42 -12.22
C THR A 104 23.44 -3.29 -12.41
N LYS A 105 23.46 -2.58 -13.53
CA LYS A 105 22.50 -1.52 -13.85
C LYS A 105 21.06 -2.06 -13.99
N ILE A 106 20.88 -3.20 -14.64
CA ILE A 106 19.56 -3.88 -14.75
C ILE A 106 19.06 -4.33 -13.39
N GLN A 107 19.93 -4.88 -12.54
CA GLN A 107 19.56 -5.25 -11.19
C GLN A 107 19.11 -4.04 -10.38
N THR A 108 19.87 -2.95 -10.40
CA THR A 108 19.52 -1.71 -9.69
C THR A 108 18.20 -1.11 -10.19
N LEU A 109 17.97 -1.14 -11.51
CA LEU A 109 16.71 -0.70 -12.12
C LEU A 109 15.52 -1.54 -11.62
N SER A 110 15.68 -2.86 -11.61
CA SER A 110 14.65 -3.79 -11.13
C SER A 110 14.36 -3.58 -9.65
N GLU A 111 15.39 -3.41 -8.82
CA GLU A 111 15.23 -3.09 -7.40
C GLU A 111 14.47 -1.78 -7.18
N GLY A 112 14.77 -0.75 -7.96
CA GLY A 112 14.06 0.53 -7.93
C GLY A 112 12.57 0.38 -8.25
N MET A 113 12.22 -0.44 -9.25
CA MET A 113 10.82 -0.71 -9.60
C MET A 113 10.08 -1.48 -8.49
N VAL A 114 10.71 -2.50 -7.89
CA VAL A 114 10.13 -3.24 -6.75
C VAL A 114 9.90 -2.32 -5.57
N ASN A 115 10.90 -1.52 -5.21
CA ASN A 115 10.80 -0.61 -4.08
C ASN A 115 9.67 0.41 -4.27
N ASN A 116 9.51 0.96 -5.48
CA ASN A 116 8.41 1.86 -5.80
C ASN A 116 7.04 1.16 -5.70
N TRP A 117 6.94 -0.07 -6.21
CA TRP A 117 5.73 -0.89 -6.13
C TRP A 117 5.35 -1.17 -4.68
N THR A 118 6.31 -1.60 -3.87
CA THR A 118 6.14 -1.87 -2.45
C THR A 118 5.74 -0.61 -1.68
N ALA A 119 6.39 0.53 -1.96
CA ALA A 119 6.05 1.80 -1.33
C ALA A 119 4.61 2.23 -1.63
N LYS A 120 4.15 2.10 -2.88
CA LYS A 120 2.76 2.38 -3.26
C LYS A 120 1.77 1.48 -2.52
N ALA A 121 2.06 0.19 -2.40
CA ALA A 121 1.21 -0.75 -1.66
C ALA A 121 1.11 -0.37 -0.17
N ILE A 122 2.22 -0.03 0.47
CA ILE A 122 2.25 0.38 1.87
C ILE A 122 1.47 1.67 2.11
N VAL A 123 1.54 2.63 1.18
CA VAL A 123 0.73 3.85 1.26
C VAL A 123 -0.77 3.51 1.27
N GLU A 124 -1.20 2.54 0.45
CA GLU A 124 -2.61 2.12 0.42
C GLU A 124 -3.02 1.41 1.72
N PHE A 125 -2.19 0.51 2.27
CA PHE A 125 -2.44 -0.07 3.60
C PHE A 125 -2.54 0.99 4.69
N GLY A 126 -1.74 2.06 4.60
CA GLY A 126 -1.73 3.16 5.56
C GLY A 126 -2.95 4.09 5.51
N LYS A 127 -3.86 3.92 4.54
CA LYS A 127 -5.11 4.70 4.42
C LYS A 127 -6.25 4.14 5.26
N THR A 128 -6.10 2.94 5.86
CA THR A 128 -7.17 2.33 6.65
C THR A 128 -7.52 3.18 7.89
N SER A 129 -8.81 3.33 8.16
CA SER A 129 -9.34 3.95 9.38
C SER A 129 -9.43 2.95 10.53
N ASN A 130 -9.38 1.64 10.27
CA ASN A 130 -9.36 0.63 11.31
C ASN A 130 -7.99 0.62 12.00
N GLN A 131 -7.96 0.92 13.28
CA GLN A 131 -6.72 1.09 14.03
C GLN A 131 -6.73 0.28 15.31
N ALA A 132 -5.62 -0.40 15.60
CA ALA A 132 -5.31 -1.01 16.88
C ALA A 132 -4.15 -0.26 17.52
N ILE A 133 -4.43 0.38 18.67
CA ILE A 133 -3.43 1.17 19.39
C ILE A 133 -2.60 0.22 20.25
N PHE A 134 -1.31 0.16 19.97
CA PHE A 134 -0.36 -0.62 20.73
C PHE A 134 0.38 0.28 21.73
N THR A 135 0.16 0.08 23.01
CA THR A 135 0.94 0.73 24.07
C THR A 135 2.29 0.03 24.26
N ASP A 136 2.28 -1.29 24.14
CA ASP A 136 3.46 -2.15 24.09
C ASP A 136 3.21 -3.25 23.03
N TYR A 137 4.19 -4.12 22.76
CA TYR A 137 4.06 -5.19 21.77
C TYR A 137 3.88 -6.56 22.44
N LYS A 138 3.10 -6.60 23.54
CA LYS A 138 2.73 -7.85 24.22
C LYS A 138 1.60 -8.56 23.50
N LEU A 139 1.41 -9.82 23.85
CA LEU A 139 0.43 -10.72 23.23
C LEU A 139 -1.00 -10.16 23.27
N ALA A 140 -1.37 -9.42 24.35
CA ALA A 140 -2.68 -8.81 24.50
C ALA A 140 -3.00 -7.83 23.36
N ASN A 141 -2.07 -6.95 22.98
CA ASN A 141 -2.30 -5.98 21.91
C ASN A 141 -2.47 -6.65 20.53
N PHE A 142 -1.78 -7.78 20.30
CA PHE A 142 -2.00 -8.57 19.08
C PHE A 142 -3.38 -9.24 19.10
N ALA A 143 -3.83 -9.72 20.27
CA ALA A 143 -5.19 -10.26 20.41
C ALA A 143 -6.26 -9.19 20.16
N ASP A 144 -6.07 -7.96 20.65
CA ASP A 144 -6.97 -6.84 20.41
C ASP A 144 -7.05 -6.49 18.92
N ALA A 145 -5.91 -6.49 18.20
CA ALA A 145 -5.90 -6.28 16.75
C ALA A 145 -6.69 -7.37 16.01
N ILE A 146 -6.50 -8.63 16.40
CA ILE A 146 -7.24 -9.77 15.82
C ILE A 146 -8.74 -9.66 16.16
N ALA A 147 -9.10 -9.21 17.35
CA ALA A 147 -10.49 -9.02 17.77
C ALA A 147 -11.21 -7.98 16.88
N ILE A 148 -10.54 -6.89 16.50
CA ILE A 148 -11.13 -5.89 15.59
C ILE A 148 -11.52 -6.53 14.26
N TYR A 149 -10.69 -7.45 13.74
CA TYR A 149 -10.99 -8.19 12.53
C TYR A 149 -12.10 -9.25 12.77
N ALA A 150 -11.98 -10.02 13.85
CA ALA A 150 -12.90 -11.11 14.19
C ALA A 150 -14.34 -10.61 14.46
N ASN A 151 -14.52 -9.37 14.89
CA ASN A 151 -15.84 -8.75 15.05
C ASN A 151 -16.59 -8.59 13.72
N LYS A 152 -15.90 -8.67 12.59
CA LYS A 152 -16.50 -8.57 11.25
C LYS A 152 -16.48 -9.89 10.48
N TYR A 153 -15.52 -10.77 10.76
CA TYR A 153 -15.28 -12.01 10.01
C TYR A 153 -15.10 -13.19 10.95
N GLU A 154 -15.86 -14.24 10.75
CA GLU A 154 -15.79 -15.47 11.56
C GLU A 154 -14.51 -16.27 11.31
N THR A 155 -13.93 -16.15 10.12
CA THR A 155 -12.70 -16.89 9.74
C THR A 155 -11.49 -15.97 9.75
N GLN A 156 -10.38 -16.47 10.33
CA GLN A 156 -9.09 -15.77 10.37
C GLN A 156 -8.12 -16.27 9.29
N GLU A 157 -8.65 -16.95 8.27
CA GLU A 157 -7.84 -17.51 7.19
C GLU A 157 -7.15 -16.41 6.37
N GLY A 158 -5.86 -16.61 6.08
CA GLY A 158 -5.09 -15.69 5.24
C GLY A 158 -4.67 -14.38 5.89
N LEU A 159 -4.88 -14.22 7.21
CA LEU A 159 -4.34 -13.08 7.95
C LEU A 159 -2.81 -13.09 7.98
N PHE A 160 -2.21 -11.93 7.89
CA PHE A 160 -0.77 -11.72 8.08
C PHE A 160 -0.52 -10.38 8.78
N PHE A 161 0.61 -10.30 9.46
CA PHE A 161 1.18 -9.05 9.92
C PHE A 161 2.32 -8.62 9.00
N LEU A 162 2.32 -7.36 8.60
CA LEU A 162 3.40 -6.72 7.85
C LEU A 162 3.99 -5.60 8.69
N ALA A 163 5.14 -5.84 9.31
CA ALA A 163 5.76 -4.95 10.28
C ALA A 163 6.95 -4.20 9.70
N SER A 164 7.23 -3.02 10.28
CA SER A 164 8.49 -2.32 10.06
C SER A 164 9.67 -3.13 10.62
N THR A 165 10.82 -3.06 9.95
CA THR A 165 12.02 -3.81 10.36
C THR A 165 12.57 -3.40 11.72
N ASP A 166 12.38 -2.15 12.12
CA ASP A 166 12.80 -1.61 13.42
C ASP A 166 11.95 -2.10 14.60
N LEU A 167 10.71 -2.56 14.33
CA LEU A 167 9.85 -3.13 15.36
C LEU A 167 10.25 -4.54 15.80
N ILE A 168 10.97 -5.29 14.96
CA ILE A 168 11.30 -6.69 15.25
C ILE A 168 12.07 -6.88 16.56
N PRO A 169 13.14 -6.11 16.86
CA PRO A 169 13.82 -6.21 18.15
C PRO A 169 12.88 -5.90 19.32
N THR A 170 11.98 -4.93 19.16
CA THR A 170 11.01 -4.52 20.18
C THR A 170 9.98 -5.62 20.42
N ILE A 171 9.42 -6.20 19.36
CA ILE A 171 8.46 -7.32 19.43
C ILE A 171 9.13 -8.54 20.07
N ARG A 172 10.35 -8.89 19.65
CA ARG A 172 11.10 -10.01 20.24
C ARG A 172 11.36 -9.81 21.73
N LYS A 173 11.73 -8.60 22.15
CA LYS A 173 11.95 -8.27 23.57
C LYS A 173 10.66 -8.34 24.36
N ALA A 174 9.54 -7.83 23.84
CA ALA A 174 8.24 -7.83 24.51
C ALA A 174 7.62 -9.24 24.63
N LEU A 175 7.85 -10.08 23.61
CA LEU A 175 7.35 -11.46 23.59
C LEU A 175 8.39 -12.47 24.17
N GLY A 176 9.63 -12.03 24.42
CA GLY A 176 10.72 -12.91 24.83
C GLY A 176 10.44 -13.76 26.06
N GLU A 177 9.79 -13.21 27.07
CA GLU A 177 9.41 -13.94 28.28
C GLU A 177 8.32 -15.00 28.00
N GLN A 178 7.42 -14.73 27.07
CA GLN A 178 6.29 -15.60 26.71
C GLN A 178 6.70 -16.69 25.69
N LEU A 179 7.65 -16.36 24.81
CA LEU A 179 8.13 -17.25 23.75
C LEU A 179 9.39 -18.04 24.14
N MET A 180 9.89 -17.86 25.36
CA MET A 180 11.13 -18.46 25.84
C MET A 180 11.12 -20.00 25.78
N TYR A 181 9.94 -20.62 25.82
CA TYR A 181 9.75 -22.06 25.76
C TYR A 181 9.50 -22.59 24.34
N VAL A 182 9.46 -21.75 23.32
CA VAL A 182 9.26 -22.17 21.92
C VAL A 182 10.62 -22.43 21.28
N GLU A 183 10.96 -23.70 21.06
CA GLU A 183 12.26 -24.13 20.53
C GLU A 183 12.64 -23.49 19.20
N ALA A 184 11.66 -23.26 18.31
CA ALA A 184 11.86 -22.57 17.03
C ALA A 184 12.30 -21.11 17.21
N TYR A 185 11.77 -20.42 18.21
CA TYR A 185 12.15 -19.04 18.53
C TYR A 185 13.59 -18.95 19.07
N ILE A 186 13.97 -19.89 19.94
CA ILE A 186 15.31 -19.93 20.54
C ILE A 186 16.36 -20.20 19.44
N ARG A 187 16.10 -21.13 18.53
CA ARG A 187 17.05 -21.54 17.48
C ARG A 187 17.19 -20.53 16.35
N THR A 188 16.10 -19.98 15.86
CA THR A 188 16.11 -19.14 14.65
C THR A 188 16.05 -17.65 14.95
N GLY A 189 15.62 -17.28 16.16
CA GLY A 189 15.33 -15.88 16.50
C GLY A 189 14.31 -15.24 15.55
N ALA A 190 13.58 -16.04 14.78
CA ALA A 190 12.57 -15.56 13.87
C ALA A 190 11.25 -15.35 14.62
N VAL A 191 10.64 -14.18 14.44
CA VAL A 191 9.24 -14.01 14.83
C VAL A 191 8.44 -14.63 13.68
N GLY A 192 8.18 -15.93 13.76
CA GLY A 192 7.47 -16.64 12.69
C GLY A 192 5.99 -16.33 12.66
N SER A 193 5.31 -16.43 13.80
CA SER A 193 3.89 -16.15 13.95
C SER A 193 3.56 -15.75 15.39
N VAL A 194 2.53 -14.91 15.54
CA VAL A 194 1.94 -14.55 16.83
C VAL A 194 0.46 -14.90 16.77
N LEU A 195 -0.03 -15.67 17.76
CA LEU A 195 -1.42 -16.16 17.79
C LEU A 195 -1.85 -16.89 16.49
N GLY A 196 -0.92 -17.59 15.84
CA GLY A 196 -1.19 -18.29 14.58
C GLY A 196 -1.09 -17.42 13.33
N VAL A 197 -0.94 -16.11 13.45
CA VAL A 197 -0.82 -15.17 12.34
C VAL A 197 0.66 -14.91 12.01
N PRO A 198 1.12 -15.16 10.79
CA PRO A 198 2.52 -14.96 10.41
C PRO A 198 2.89 -13.48 10.38
N ILE A 199 4.13 -13.17 10.80
CA ILE A 199 4.70 -11.83 10.76
C ILE A 199 5.75 -11.76 9.66
N TYR A 200 5.54 -10.82 8.73
CA TYR A 200 6.48 -10.45 7.68
C TYR A 200 7.04 -9.07 7.94
N THR A 201 8.22 -8.78 7.40
CA THR A 201 8.89 -7.50 7.61
C THR A 201 9.22 -6.83 6.30
N SER A 202 9.06 -5.51 6.24
CA SER A 202 9.47 -4.72 5.09
C SER A 202 10.09 -3.40 5.52
N LYS A 203 11.15 -3.01 4.84
CA LYS A 203 11.78 -1.68 5.01
C LYS A 203 10.90 -0.52 4.51
N ALA A 204 9.92 -0.82 3.67
CA ALA A 204 8.99 0.18 3.14
C ALA A 204 7.90 0.58 4.15
N VAL A 205 7.64 -0.27 5.16
CA VAL A 205 6.71 0.07 6.24
C VAL A 205 7.35 1.16 7.10
N PRO A 206 6.65 2.27 7.35
CA PRO A 206 7.15 3.34 8.20
C PRO A 206 7.54 2.84 9.60
N SER A 207 8.57 3.46 10.19
CA SER A 207 9.04 3.12 11.52
C SER A 207 7.91 3.17 12.55
N GLY A 208 7.86 2.18 13.44
CA GLY A 208 6.86 2.12 14.49
C GLY A 208 5.48 1.63 14.06
N MET A 209 5.29 1.28 12.78
CA MET A 209 4.02 0.81 12.24
C MET A 209 4.03 -0.68 11.88
N MET A 210 2.86 -1.27 11.94
CA MET A 210 2.57 -2.61 11.47
C MET A 210 1.15 -2.65 10.92
N PHE A 211 0.92 -3.46 9.89
CA PHE A 211 -0.40 -3.70 9.32
C PHE A 211 -0.79 -5.15 9.52
N MET A 212 -2.00 -5.39 9.97
CA MET A 212 -2.64 -6.69 9.95
C MET A 212 -3.67 -6.68 8.83
N ALA A 213 -3.57 -7.59 7.90
CA ALA A 213 -4.46 -7.61 6.74
C ALA A 213 -4.63 -9.02 6.17
N THR A 214 -5.64 -9.16 5.31
CA THR A 214 -5.75 -10.27 4.37
C THR A 214 -5.34 -9.80 2.97
N LYS A 215 -5.09 -10.75 2.09
CA LYS A 215 -4.69 -10.49 0.70
C LYS A 215 -5.72 -9.65 -0.07
N ASP A 216 -7.00 -9.76 0.29
CA ASP A 216 -8.10 -9.07 -0.41
C ASP A 216 -8.33 -7.63 0.07
N ALA A 217 -7.59 -7.17 1.08
CA ALA A 217 -7.69 -5.80 1.57
C ALA A 217 -7.24 -4.79 0.52
N VAL A 218 -6.15 -5.09 -0.19
CA VAL A 218 -5.56 -4.22 -1.20
C VAL A 218 -5.50 -4.95 -2.54
N THR A 219 -5.95 -4.28 -3.59
CA THR A 219 -5.93 -4.83 -4.95
C THR A 219 -5.03 -4.00 -5.86
N ALA A 220 -4.20 -4.70 -6.61
CA ALA A 220 -3.36 -4.12 -7.65
C ALA A 220 -4.03 -4.30 -9.01
N PHE A 221 -4.53 -3.22 -9.60
CA PHE A 221 -5.11 -3.20 -10.94
C PHE A 221 -4.00 -2.99 -11.97
N ILE A 222 -3.75 -4.01 -12.77
CA ILE A 222 -2.67 -4.04 -13.76
C ILE A 222 -3.27 -3.83 -15.15
N LYS A 223 -2.90 -2.71 -15.78
CA LYS A 223 -3.30 -2.43 -17.17
C LYS A 223 -2.32 -3.01 -18.17
N LYS A 224 -1.03 -2.84 -17.90
CA LYS A 224 0.07 -3.44 -18.67
C LYS A 224 1.17 -3.84 -17.70
N GLY A 225 1.59 -5.09 -17.76
CA GLY A 225 2.71 -5.62 -16.97
C GLY A 225 4.02 -4.89 -17.26
N THR A 226 5.09 -5.29 -16.63
CA THR A 226 6.41 -4.73 -16.90
C THR A 226 6.83 -5.08 -18.33
N PHE A 227 7.21 -4.09 -19.09
CA PHE A 227 7.79 -4.25 -20.44
C PHE A 227 9.03 -3.39 -20.55
N VAL A 228 9.93 -3.81 -21.43
CA VAL A 228 11.24 -3.17 -21.62
C VAL A 228 11.36 -2.69 -23.06
N GLU A 229 11.83 -1.46 -23.19
CA GLU A 229 12.16 -0.83 -24.46
C GLU A 229 13.62 -0.42 -24.45
N GLN A 230 14.27 -0.55 -25.58
CA GLN A 230 15.66 -0.14 -25.78
C GLN A 230 15.73 0.90 -26.87
N ASP A 231 16.62 1.86 -26.70
CA ASP A 231 16.95 2.86 -27.71
C ASP A 231 18.46 3.10 -27.73
N ARG A 232 18.99 3.53 -28.86
CA ARG A 232 20.40 3.77 -29.03
C ARG A 232 20.66 5.08 -29.76
N ASN A 233 21.46 5.92 -29.14
CA ASN A 233 22.04 7.07 -29.81
C ASN A 233 23.38 6.66 -30.48
N ILE A 234 23.37 6.52 -31.81
CA ILE A 234 24.53 6.05 -32.57
C ILE A 234 25.70 7.03 -32.53
N ASP A 235 25.42 8.32 -32.50
CA ASP A 235 26.42 9.39 -32.50
C ASP A 235 27.20 9.41 -31.16
N LYS A 236 26.49 9.32 -30.05
CA LYS A 236 27.09 9.32 -28.69
C LYS A 236 27.49 7.94 -28.20
N LYS A 237 27.25 6.87 -28.96
CA LYS A 237 27.44 5.46 -28.51
C LYS A 237 26.77 5.14 -27.18
N GLU A 238 25.60 5.78 -26.95
CA GLU A 238 24.83 5.71 -25.73
C GLU A 238 23.62 4.79 -25.93
N ASN A 239 23.46 3.81 -25.06
CA ASN A 239 22.34 2.88 -25.07
C ASN A 239 21.43 3.16 -23.90
N PHE A 240 20.11 3.13 -24.13
CA PHE A 240 19.07 3.32 -23.14
C PHE A 240 18.28 2.05 -22.94
N ILE A 241 18.01 1.69 -21.70
CA ILE A 241 17.08 0.64 -21.32
C ILE A 241 16.01 1.28 -20.44
N VAL A 242 14.75 1.16 -20.85
CA VAL A 242 13.60 1.73 -20.17
C VAL A 242 12.65 0.60 -19.81
N ALA A 243 12.43 0.39 -18.52
CA ALA A 243 11.42 -0.52 -18.02
C ALA A 243 10.19 0.28 -17.56
N SER A 244 9.02 -0.08 -18.05
CA SER A 244 7.77 0.60 -17.75
C SER A 244 6.68 -0.36 -17.32
N ARG A 245 5.75 0.11 -16.45
CA ARG A 245 4.57 -0.61 -16.00
C ARG A 245 3.41 0.36 -15.85
N TYR A 246 2.21 -0.05 -16.26
CA TYR A 246 0.98 0.71 -16.07
C TYR A 246 0.09 0.00 -15.08
N SER A 247 -0.13 0.61 -13.92
CA SER A 247 -0.90 0.00 -12.84
C SER A 247 -1.37 1.03 -11.83
N VAL A 248 -2.32 0.64 -11.01
CA VAL A 248 -2.73 1.38 -9.82
C VAL A 248 -2.99 0.39 -8.69
N ILE A 249 -2.64 0.75 -7.48
CA ILE A 249 -2.93 -0.01 -6.27
C ILE A 249 -3.99 0.75 -5.50
N ALA A 250 -4.97 0.04 -4.96
CA ALA A 250 -6.07 0.63 -4.23
C ALA A 250 -6.44 -0.21 -3.01
N LEU A 251 -6.82 0.45 -1.91
CA LEU A 251 -7.45 -0.18 -0.75
C LEU A 251 -8.91 -0.49 -1.11
N THR A 252 -9.17 -1.75 -1.49
CA THR A 252 -10.50 -2.18 -1.95
C THR A 252 -11.45 -2.51 -0.83
N ASP A 253 -10.96 -3.14 0.23
CA ASP A 253 -11.76 -3.52 1.39
C ASP A 253 -11.04 -3.10 2.68
N GLU A 254 -11.45 -1.96 3.19
CA GLU A 254 -10.87 -1.38 4.42
C GLU A 254 -11.13 -2.23 5.66
N SER A 255 -12.23 -2.99 5.66
CA SER A 255 -12.58 -3.86 6.79
C SER A 255 -11.61 -5.03 6.98
N LYS A 256 -10.87 -5.40 5.93
CA LYS A 256 -9.85 -6.45 5.93
C LYS A 256 -8.44 -5.97 6.24
N CYS A 257 -8.29 -4.71 6.64
CA CYS A 257 -7.02 -4.12 7.02
C CYS A 257 -7.13 -3.40 8.36
N VAL A 258 -6.20 -3.66 9.26
CA VAL A 258 -6.06 -2.97 10.55
C VAL A 258 -4.64 -2.45 10.67
N ALA A 259 -4.48 -1.16 10.87
CA ALA A 259 -3.18 -0.57 11.14
C ALA A 259 -2.89 -0.62 12.65
N CYS A 260 -1.70 -1.08 13.01
CA CYS A 260 -1.28 -1.30 14.39
C CYS A 260 -0.03 -0.45 14.69
N GLY A 261 -0.02 0.19 15.85
CA GLY A 261 1.11 1.00 16.29
C GLY A 261 0.76 1.93 17.43
N LYS A 262 1.69 2.82 17.79
CA LYS A 262 1.46 3.82 18.83
C LYS A 262 0.60 4.96 18.30
N ALA A 263 -0.42 5.37 19.07
CA ALA A 263 -1.25 6.52 18.70
C ALA A 263 -0.47 7.82 18.67
N GLN A 264 -0.83 8.71 17.76
CA GLN A 264 -0.37 10.10 17.77
C GLN A 264 -1.03 10.87 18.91
N ALA A 265 -0.38 11.97 19.36
CA ALA A 265 -0.89 12.78 20.47
C ALA A 265 -2.23 13.47 20.14
N THR A 266 -2.40 13.90 18.89
CA THR A 266 -3.64 14.50 18.37
C THR A 266 -4.14 13.70 17.19
N ALA A 267 -5.36 13.18 17.26
CA ALA A 267 -5.98 12.48 16.14
C ALA A 267 -6.24 13.45 14.98
N ALA A 268 -6.09 12.95 13.75
CA ALA A 268 -6.48 13.73 12.58
C ALA A 268 -8.01 13.94 12.56
N THR A 269 -8.43 15.14 12.23
CA THR A 269 -9.84 15.49 12.01
C THR A 269 -9.97 16.37 10.78
N VAL A 270 -11.14 16.36 10.14
CA VAL A 270 -11.50 17.32 9.11
C VAL A 270 -12.55 18.25 9.69
N THR A 271 -12.22 19.53 9.83
CA THR A 271 -13.13 20.55 10.37
C THR A 271 -13.79 21.33 9.25
N THR A 272 -13.07 21.59 8.16
CA THR A 272 -13.57 22.34 7.01
C THR A 272 -13.27 21.59 5.73
N ALA A 273 -14.32 21.16 5.03
CA ALA A 273 -14.29 20.68 3.66
C ALA A 273 -15.67 20.98 3.06
N THR A 274 -15.82 22.18 2.48
CA THR A 274 -17.11 22.69 2.05
C THR A 274 -17.24 22.64 0.54
N LYS A 275 -18.45 22.34 0.05
CA LYS A 275 -18.81 22.36 -1.36
C LYS A 275 -18.37 23.68 -2.04
N ASN A 276 -17.90 23.60 -3.27
CA ASN A 276 -17.40 24.68 -4.10
C ASN A 276 -16.14 25.40 -3.55
N THR A 277 -15.48 24.84 -2.54
CA THR A 277 -14.20 25.34 -2.05
C THR A 277 -13.07 24.35 -2.34
N LYS A 278 -11.83 24.82 -2.25
CA LYS A 278 -10.63 23.97 -2.36
C LYS A 278 -9.95 23.73 -1.02
N THR A 279 -10.48 24.28 0.06
CA THR A 279 -9.82 24.22 1.36
C THR A 279 -10.28 23.00 2.13
N ILE A 280 -9.31 22.19 2.58
CA ILE A 280 -9.50 21.08 3.51
C ILE A 280 -8.65 21.41 4.72
N SER A 281 -9.27 21.63 5.87
CA SER A 281 -8.54 21.93 7.10
C SER A 281 -9.07 21.15 8.30
N GLY A 282 -8.24 21.04 9.33
CA GLY A 282 -8.58 20.31 10.55
C GLY A 282 -7.43 20.25 11.55
N ALA A 283 -7.53 19.33 12.50
CA ALA A 283 -6.48 19.08 13.46
C ALA A 283 -5.60 17.88 13.07
N ALA A 284 -4.35 17.92 13.47
CA ALA A 284 -3.39 16.82 13.41
C ALA A 284 -2.23 17.10 14.37
N THR A 285 -1.51 16.08 14.81
CA THR A 285 -0.34 16.26 15.68
C THR A 285 0.71 17.15 15.01
N THR A 286 1.23 18.13 15.74
CA THR A 286 2.31 19.02 15.27
C THR A 286 3.50 18.20 14.76
N GLY A 287 4.02 18.57 13.58
CA GLY A 287 5.10 17.85 12.89
C GLY A 287 4.65 16.64 12.07
N ALA A 288 3.36 16.29 12.11
CA ALA A 288 2.82 15.24 11.25
C ALA A 288 2.68 15.75 9.81
N LYS A 289 3.06 14.91 8.84
CA LYS A 289 2.85 15.15 7.42
C LYS A 289 1.44 14.74 7.05
N VAL A 290 0.67 15.72 6.60
CA VAL A 290 -0.76 15.54 6.30
C VAL A 290 -0.97 15.54 4.80
N LYS A 291 -1.65 14.51 4.30
CA LYS A 291 -2.02 14.35 2.91
C LYS A 291 -3.51 14.11 2.76
N ALA A 292 -4.13 14.80 1.81
CA ALA A 292 -5.56 14.66 1.53
C ALA A 292 -5.80 13.84 0.27
N TYR A 293 -6.91 13.12 0.28
CA TYR A 293 -7.42 12.34 -0.85
C TYR A 293 -8.90 12.68 -1.02
N VAL A 294 -9.33 12.91 -2.24
CA VAL A 294 -10.74 13.09 -2.60
C VAL A 294 -11.14 11.93 -3.51
N ASN A 295 -12.15 11.19 -3.12
CA ASN A 295 -12.61 9.98 -3.83
C ASN A 295 -11.46 9.02 -4.17
N GLY A 296 -10.52 8.83 -3.22
CA GLY A 296 -9.35 7.96 -3.37
C GLY A 296 -8.14 8.59 -4.07
N VAL A 297 -8.30 9.70 -4.77
CA VAL A 297 -7.23 10.40 -5.51
C VAL A 297 -6.55 11.44 -4.63
N ALA A 298 -5.21 11.41 -4.59
CA ALA A 298 -4.43 12.41 -3.86
C ALA A 298 -4.68 13.82 -4.41
N THR A 299 -4.94 14.77 -3.52
CA THR A 299 -5.22 16.16 -3.87
C THR A 299 -4.36 17.11 -3.05
N GLY A 300 -3.94 18.19 -3.65
CA GLY A 300 -3.08 19.18 -3.02
C GLY A 300 -1.66 18.68 -2.70
N ALA A 301 -0.84 19.57 -2.17
CA ALA A 301 0.49 19.24 -1.66
C ALA A 301 0.41 18.64 -0.26
N GLU A 302 1.38 17.79 0.09
CA GLU A 302 1.57 17.33 1.47
C GLU A 302 1.98 18.52 2.33
N VAL A 303 1.35 18.70 3.49
CA VAL A 303 1.57 19.81 4.42
C VAL A 303 2.00 19.27 5.77
N GLU A 304 2.95 19.92 6.41
CA GLU A 304 3.31 19.61 7.80
C GLU A 304 2.37 20.37 8.75
N ALA A 305 1.78 19.64 9.70
CA ALA A 305 0.89 20.24 10.70
C ALA A 305 1.67 21.14 11.67
N SER A 306 1.16 22.32 11.91
CA SER A 306 1.72 23.31 12.83
C SER A 306 0.68 23.68 13.88
N SER A 307 1.08 23.79 15.14
CA SER A 307 0.18 24.13 16.26
C SER A 307 -1.07 23.21 16.33
N ASN A 308 -0.88 21.91 16.06
CA ASN A 308 -1.93 20.90 15.97
C ASN A 308 -3.02 21.16 14.91
N THR A 309 -2.74 21.98 13.90
CA THR A 309 -3.66 22.26 12.81
C THR A 309 -2.98 22.07 11.45
N TYR A 310 -3.79 21.85 10.43
CA TYR A 310 -3.34 21.78 9.04
C TYR A 310 -4.35 22.47 8.10
N SER A 311 -3.87 22.88 6.93
CA SER A 311 -4.71 23.37 5.83
C SER A 311 -4.11 22.94 4.50
N ILE A 312 -4.89 22.26 3.69
CA ILE A 312 -4.51 21.75 2.37
C ILE A 312 -5.41 22.37 1.32
N THR A 313 -4.83 22.81 0.21
CA THR A 313 -5.59 23.30 -0.94
C THR A 313 -5.74 22.19 -1.96
N ALA A 314 -6.97 21.72 -2.18
CA ALA A 314 -7.29 20.70 -3.17
C ALA A 314 -7.03 21.22 -4.61
N ASN A 315 -6.77 20.31 -5.53
CA ASN A 315 -6.54 20.66 -6.94
C ASN A 315 -7.82 21.20 -7.60
N GLU A 316 -8.97 20.63 -7.24
CA GLU A 316 -10.29 21.00 -7.75
C GLU A 316 -11.23 21.42 -6.62
N ASN A 317 -12.33 22.08 -6.98
CA ASN A 317 -13.39 22.40 -6.02
C ASN A 317 -14.08 21.12 -5.57
N LEU A 318 -14.31 21.02 -4.27
CA LEU A 318 -15.06 19.91 -3.66
C LEU A 318 -16.53 19.95 -4.11
N LYS A 319 -17.10 18.78 -4.32
CA LYS A 319 -18.52 18.61 -4.71
C LYS A 319 -19.27 17.93 -3.56
N SER A 320 -20.59 18.17 -3.52
CA SER A 320 -21.45 17.43 -2.61
C SER A 320 -21.37 15.92 -2.89
N GLY A 321 -21.21 15.13 -1.85
CA GLY A 321 -21.01 13.68 -1.96
C GLY A 321 -19.53 13.24 -2.10
N ASP A 322 -18.58 14.17 -2.28
CA ASP A 322 -17.16 13.80 -2.30
C ASP A 322 -16.72 13.24 -0.94
N VAL A 323 -16.00 12.13 -0.97
CA VAL A 323 -15.39 11.53 0.21
C VAL A 323 -13.97 12.06 0.36
N VAL A 324 -13.76 12.89 1.36
CA VAL A 324 -12.45 13.45 1.73
C VAL A 324 -11.82 12.54 2.78
N ARG A 325 -10.67 11.97 2.48
CA ARG A 325 -9.84 11.19 3.41
C ARG A 325 -8.56 11.96 3.68
N VAL A 326 -8.25 12.20 4.93
CA VAL A 326 -7.01 12.84 5.36
C VAL A 326 -6.18 11.86 6.15
N VAL A 327 -4.91 11.74 5.79
CA VAL A 327 -3.94 10.86 6.45
C VAL A 327 -2.82 11.72 7.02
N ALA A 328 -2.69 11.73 8.32
CA ALA A 328 -1.58 12.37 9.04
C ALA A 328 -0.56 11.31 9.44
N SER A 329 0.67 11.42 8.95
CA SER A 329 1.77 10.49 9.21
C SER A 329 2.84 11.15 10.06
N LEU A 330 3.27 10.47 11.13
CA LEU A 330 4.35 10.90 12.01
C LEU A 330 5.28 9.71 12.27
N ASN A 331 6.58 9.95 12.12
CA ASN A 331 7.56 8.87 12.27
C ASN A 331 7.51 8.26 13.69
N GLY A 332 7.48 6.94 13.76
CA GLY A 332 7.37 6.20 15.03
C GLY A 332 5.95 6.03 15.58
N PHE A 333 4.95 6.57 14.89
CA PHE A 333 3.54 6.52 15.30
C PHE A 333 2.64 5.96 14.20
N LEU A 334 1.48 5.49 14.60
CA LEU A 334 0.41 5.07 13.69
C LEU A 334 -0.08 6.27 12.87
N ASN A 335 -0.36 6.05 11.58
CA ASN A 335 -1.05 7.08 10.79
C ASN A 335 -2.41 7.38 11.41
N SER A 336 -2.73 8.65 11.54
CA SER A 336 -4.08 9.05 11.94
C SER A 336 -4.90 9.39 10.70
N VAL A 337 -6.07 8.77 10.56
CA VAL A 337 -6.92 8.88 9.38
C VAL A 337 -8.27 9.49 9.77
N ALA A 338 -8.68 10.51 9.03
CA ALA A 338 -10.02 11.08 9.13
C ALA A 338 -10.74 10.96 7.79
N ILE A 339 -12.02 10.62 7.85
CA ILE A 339 -12.89 10.51 6.68
C ILE A 339 -14.06 11.48 6.87
N PHE A 340 -14.36 12.26 5.84
CA PHE A 340 -15.43 13.25 5.84
C PHE A 340 -16.15 13.27 4.50
N THR A 341 -17.47 13.24 4.50
CA THR A 341 -18.27 13.39 3.27
C THR A 341 -18.73 14.84 3.15
N VAL A 342 -18.45 15.45 2.01
CA VAL A 342 -18.81 16.84 1.71
C VAL A 342 -20.33 16.95 1.49
N GLU A 343 -20.98 17.79 2.25
CA GLU A 343 -22.42 18.05 2.16
C GLU A 343 -22.79 19.03 1.03
#